data_2af3222887ba928496cc632a4b52ec7f
#
_entry.id   2af3222887ba928496cc632a4b52ec7f
#
_cell.length_a   1.000
_cell.length_b   1.000
_cell.length_c   1.000
_cell.angle_alpha   90.00
_cell.angle_beta   90.00
_cell.angle_gamma   90.00
#
_symmetry.space_group_name_H-M   'P 1'
#
loop_
_entity.id
_entity.type
_entity.pdbx_description
1 polymer ?
#
loop_
_entity_poly.entity_id
_entity_poly.type
_entity_poly.pdbx_seq_one_letter_code
_entity_poly.pdbx_strand_id
1 'polypeptide(L)'
;NGFYIDEKRNKLYLSEMMKNRVLSFDLDILTGSLSNQTTLAVIPTPDNMELNSEGKLWIASPLSNQIYSVDPENGESYVVFDAQTQIGLQNMEKAIRRMELGEGFAELLTPELTGEMPGLLTGLIIGNESQPFYVANLGTALIKVSKE
;
A
#
# COMPACT_ATOMS: atom_id res chain seq x y z
N ASN A 1 -7.72 -2.31 -5.66
CA ASN A 1 -6.38 -2.23 -6.26
C ASN A 1 -5.58 -3.52 -6.04
N GLY A 2 -4.41 -3.46 -5.41
CA GLY A 2 -3.57 -4.61 -5.21
C GLY A 2 -4.15 -5.67 -4.30
N PHE A 3 -3.69 -6.89 -4.46
CA PHE A 3 -4.02 -8.01 -3.59
C PHE A 3 -2.82 -8.94 -3.43
N TYR A 4 -2.82 -9.73 -2.37
CA TYR A 4 -1.83 -10.76 -2.12
C TYR A 4 -2.50 -12.05 -1.63
N ILE A 5 -2.06 -13.20 -2.16
CA ILE A 5 -2.50 -14.52 -1.70
C ILE A 5 -1.40 -15.12 -0.82
N ASP A 6 -1.71 -15.32 0.45
CA ASP A 6 -0.86 -16.01 1.41
C ASP A 6 -1.32 -17.48 1.54
N GLU A 7 -0.74 -18.33 0.72
CA GLU A 7 -1.07 -19.76 0.72
C GLU A 7 -0.74 -20.44 2.06
N LYS A 8 0.28 -19.96 2.79
CA LYS A 8 0.67 -20.52 4.08
C LYS A 8 -0.37 -20.28 5.17
N ARG A 9 -1.03 -19.11 5.11
CA ARG A 9 -2.08 -18.72 6.06
C ARG A 9 -3.49 -19.01 5.55
N ASN A 10 -3.64 -19.45 4.30
CA ASN A 10 -4.93 -19.56 3.61
C ASN A 10 -5.70 -18.23 3.66
N LYS A 11 -5.04 -17.14 3.31
CA LYS A 11 -5.59 -15.78 3.34
C LYS A 11 -5.44 -15.10 1.99
N LEU A 12 -6.41 -14.25 1.68
CA LEU A 12 -6.30 -13.21 0.66
C LEU A 12 -6.39 -11.85 1.32
N TYR A 13 -5.44 -10.98 0.99
CA TYR A 13 -5.44 -9.58 1.40
C TYR A 13 -5.76 -8.70 0.20
N LEU A 14 -6.58 -7.66 0.40
CA LEU A 14 -7.06 -6.79 -0.67
C LEU A 14 -6.97 -5.33 -0.24
N SER A 15 -6.33 -4.50 -1.05
CA SER A 15 -6.32 -3.05 -0.89
C SER A 15 -7.62 -2.43 -1.39
N GLU A 16 -8.41 -1.86 -0.48
CA GLU A 16 -9.60 -1.06 -0.81
C GLU A 16 -9.23 0.43 -0.75
N MET A 17 -8.55 0.91 -1.81
CA MET A 17 -7.92 2.22 -1.90
C MET A 17 -8.86 3.36 -1.53
N MET A 18 -10.06 3.38 -2.13
CA MET A 18 -11.06 4.45 -1.93
C MET A 18 -11.70 4.46 -0.54
N LYS A 19 -11.45 3.43 0.27
CA LYS A 19 -11.90 3.33 1.67
C LYS A 19 -10.75 3.33 2.66
N ASN A 20 -9.52 3.57 2.20
CA ASN A 20 -8.34 3.69 3.04
C ASN A 20 -8.14 2.49 3.97
N ARG A 21 -8.37 1.27 3.48
CA ARG A 21 -8.24 0.06 4.27
C ARG A 21 -7.73 -1.14 3.49
N VAL A 22 -7.15 -2.06 4.22
CA VAL A 22 -6.77 -3.38 3.75
C VAL A 22 -7.74 -4.40 4.34
N LEU A 23 -8.33 -5.21 3.47
CA LEU A 23 -9.22 -6.30 3.84
C LEU A 23 -8.44 -7.61 3.94
N SER A 24 -8.87 -8.49 4.82
CA SER A 24 -8.45 -9.88 4.92
C SER A 24 -9.65 -10.80 4.73
N PHE A 25 -9.44 -11.88 3.98
CA PHE A 25 -10.42 -12.95 3.76
C PHE A 25 -9.77 -14.29 4.07
N ASP A 26 -10.57 -15.24 4.59
CA ASP A 26 -10.21 -16.65 4.54
C ASP A 26 -10.35 -17.14 3.09
N LEU A 27 -9.34 -17.84 2.60
CA LEU A 27 -9.28 -18.39 1.25
C LEU A 27 -9.28 -19.90 1.30
N ASP A 28 -10.27 -20.53 0.68
CA ASP A 28 -10.18 -21.94 0.32
C ASP A 28 -9.35 -22.08 -0.97
N ILE A 29 -8.12 -22.54 -0.84
CA ILE A 29 -7.18 -22.66 -1.95
C ILE A 29 -7.66 -23.64 -3.02
N LEU A 30 -8.44 -24.67 -2.64
CA LEU A 30 -8.91 -25.69 -3.58
C LEU A 30 -10.06 -25.17 -4.46
N THR A 31 -10.95 -24.36 -3.88
CA THR A 31 -12.14 -23.87 -4.57
C THR A 31 -12.03 -22.40 -5.01
N GLY A 32 -11.08 -21.65 -4.45
CA GLY A 32 -10.97 -20.20 -4.63
C GLY A 32 -12.03 -19.41 -3.85
N SER A 33 -12.81 -20.06 -2.99
CA SER A 33 -13.89 -19.39 -2.24
C SER A 33 -13.33 -18.50 -1.14
N LEU A 34 -13.92 -17.30 -1.01
CA LEU A 34 -13.58 -16.33 0.03
C LEU A 34 -14.67 -16.27 1.09
N SER A 35 -14.27 -16.16 2.37
CA SER A 35 -15.16 -16.04 3.51
C SER A 35 -14.53 -15.15 4.60
N ASN A 36 -15.28 -14.87 5.67
CA ASN A 36 -14.80 -14.17 6.87
C ASN A 36 -14.07 -12.85 6.57
N GLN A 37 -14.67 -11.99 5.72
CA GLN A 37 -14.12 -10.67 5.42
C GLN A 37 -13.96 -9.84 6.70
N THR A 38 -12.76 -9.31 6.92
CA THR A 38 -12.45 -8.38 8.01
C THR A 38 -11.61 -7.21 7.50
N THR A 39 -11.60 -6.09 8.23
CA THR A 39 -10.61 -5.03 8.00
C THR A 39 -9.35 -5.38 8.79
N LEU A 40 -8.24 -5.61 8.08
CA LEU A 40 -6.95 -5.91 8.69
C LEU A 40 -6.27 -4.64 9.20
N ALA A 41 -6.20 -3.61 8.37
CA ALA A 41 -5.53 -2.35 8.72
C ALA A 41 -6.20 -1.16 8.03
N VAL A 42 -6.06 0.03 8.64
CA VAL A 42 -6.46 1.31 8.04
C VAL A 42 -5.19 2.07 7.70
N ILE A 43 -4.94 2.24 6.42
CA ILE A 43 -3.81 3.01 5.88
C ILE A 43 -4.31 3.88 4.72
N PRO A 44 -3.70 5.07 4.50
CA PRO A 44 -4.11 5.95 3.41
C PRO A 44 -3.94 5.28 2.05
N THR A 45 -4.96 5.31 1.23
CA THR A 45 -4.92 4.91 -0.19
C THR A 45 -4.04 3.69 -0.49
N PRO A 46 -4.28 2.50 0.14
CA PRO A 46 -3.45 1.32 -0.09
C PRO A 46 -3.57 0.87 -1.54
N ASP A 47 -2.44 0.51 -2.16
CA ASP A 47 -2.35 0.02 -3.54
C ASP A 47 -1.73 -1.39 -3.56
N ASN A 48 -0.67 -1.63 -4.31
CA ASN A 48 -0.06 -2.94 -4.40
C ASN A 48 0.70 -3.34 -3.14
N MET A 49 0.80 -4.64 -2.91
CA MET A 49 1.41 -5.20 -1.72
C MET A 49 2.24 -6.45 -2.01
N GLU A 50 3.22 -6.69 -1.16
CA GLU A 50 4.08 -7.88 -1.16
C GLU A 50 4.31 -8.38 0.27
N LEU A 51 4.51 -9.69 0.43
CA LEU A 51 4.91 -10.28 1.71
C LEU A 51 6.45 -10.33 1.80
N ASN A 52 7.02 -9.73 2.85
CA ASN A 52 8.46 -9.78 3.06
C ASN A 52 8.91 -11.11 3.71
N SER A 53 10.22 -11.32 3.82
CA SER A 53 10.80 -12.54 4.41
C SER A 53 10.45 -12.77 5.88
N GLU A 54 10.06 -11.71 6.60
CA GLU A 54 9.60 -11.76 8.00
C GLU A 54 8.10 -12.06 8.11
N GLY A 55 7.40 -12.23 7.00
CA GLY A 55 5.97 -12.50 6.96
C GLY A 55 5.08 -11.28 7.21
N LYS A 56 5.61 -10.06 7.00
CA LYS A 56 4.85 -8.80 7.06
C LYS A 56 4.42 -8.38 5.66
N LEU A 57 3.22 -7.84 5.54
CA LEU A 57 2.74 -7.22 4.29
C LEU A 57 3.33 -5.82 4.15
N TRP A 58 4.08 -5.58 3.09
CA TRP A 58 4.50 -4.24 2.72
C TRP A 58 3.56 -3.72 1.66
N ILE A 59 2.99 -2.55 1.91
CA ILE A 59 1.87 -1.99 1.14
C ILE A 59 2.22 -0.58 0.68
N ALA A 60 2.15 -0.37 -0.62
CA ALA A 60 2.33 0.94 -1.22
C ALA A 60 1.13 1.84 -0.94
N SER A 61 1.38 3.11 -0.61
CA SER A 61 0.37 4.13 -0.39
C SER A 61 0.67 5.36 -1.25
N PRO A 62 0.05 5.48 -2.44
CA PRO A 62 0.36 6.51 -3.42
C PRO A 62 0.21 7.94 -2.91
N LEU A 63 -0.92 8.29 -2.29
CA LEU A 63 -1.15 9.67 -1.86
C LEU A 63 -0.32 10.09 -0.64
N SER A 64 0.08 9.14 0.21
CA SER A 64 1.04 9.43 1.28
C SER A 64 2.49 9.37 0.80
N ASN A 65 2.74 8.78 -0.37
CA ASN A 65 4.06 8.49 -0.93
C ASN A 65 4.94 7.70 0.04
N GLN A 66 4.35 6.70 0.69
CA GLN A 66 4.93 5.87 1.74
C GLN A 66 4.72 4.38 1.47
N ILE A 67 5.55 3.54 2.09
CA ILE A 67 5.31 2.10 2.20
C ILE A 67 5.05 1.77 3.66
N TYR A 68 3.96 1.09 3.93
CA TYR A 68 3.58 0.58 5.24
C TYR A 68 3.94 -0.88 5.37
N SER A 69 4.50 -1.27 6.51
CA SER A 69 4.58 -2.66 6.95
C SER A 69 3.38 -2.96 7.83
N VAL A 70 2.63 -4.00 7.50
CA VAL A 70 1.43 -4.43 8.25
C VAL A 70 1.65 -5.85 8.75
N ASP A 71 1.39 -6.08 10.03
CA ASP A 71 1.36 -7.42 10.59
C ASP A 71 0.06 -8.13 10.19
N PRO A 72 0.11 -9.23 9.44
CA PRO A 72 -1.10 -9.93 9.00
C PRO A 72 -1.86 -10.64 10.14
N GLU A 73 -1.26 -10.79 11.32
CA GLU A 73 -1.89 -11.44 12.47
C GLU A 73 -2.79 -10.48 13.28
N ASN A 74 -2.37 -9.22 13.43
CA ASN A 74 -3.03 -8.26 14.31
C ASN A 74 -3.35 -6.91 13.66
N GLY A 75 -2.87 -6.66 12.43
CA GLY A 75 -3.08 -5.41 11.69
C GLY A 75 -2.23 -4.23 12.16
N GLU A 76 -1.30 -4.42 13.10
CA GLU A 76 -0.35 -3.37 13.49
C GLU A 76 0.45 -2.91 12.29
N SER A 77 0.58 -1.60 12.12
CA SER A 77 1.25 -1.01 10.97
C SER A 77 2.20 0.11 11.33
N TYR A 78 3.28 0.24 10.56
CA TYR A 78 4.24 1.33 10.65
C TYR A 78 4.85 1.63 9.28
N VAL A 79 5.40 2.82 9.11
CA VAL A 79 6.04 3.25 7.86
C VAL A 79 7.45 2.69 7.77
N VAL A 80 7.80 2.03 6.65
CA VAL A 80 9.14 1.48 6.37
C VAL A 80 9.88 2.25 5.29
N PHE A 81 9.18 3.03 4.48
CA PHE A 81 9.73 3.95 3.51
C PHE A 81 8.89 5.21 3.49
N ASP A 82 9.53 6.37 3.59
CA ASP A 82 8.87 7.67 3.68
C ASP A 82 9.46 8.66 2.68
N ALA A 83 8.66 9.03 1.69
CA ALA A 83 8.95 10.10 0.74
C ALA A 83 7.82 11.17 0.76
N GLN A 84 7.08 11.25 1.86
CA GLN A 84 5.98 12.20 2.02
C GLN A 84 6.50 13.64 2.08
N THR A 85 5.86 14.54 1.34
CA THR A 85 6.09 15.98 1.43
C THR A 85 5.02 16.64 2.29
N GLN A 86 5.31 17.87 2.78
CA GLN A 86 4.32 18.67 3.52
C GLN A 86 3.06 18.94 2.69
N ILE A 87 3.24 19.27 1.40
CA ILE A 87 2.12 19.49 0.46
C ILE A 87 1.40 18.16 0.21
N GLY A 88 2.14 17.06 0.08
CA GLY A 88 1.61 15.71 -0.06
C GLY A 88 0.67 15.35 1.10
N LEU A 89 1.10 15.58 2.34
CA LEU A 89 0.29 15.34 3.53
C LEU A 89 -1.02 16.13 3.49
N GLN A 90 -0.96 17.43 3.21
CA GLN A 90 -2.16 18.29 3.13
C GLN A 90 -3.13 17.86 2.03
N ASN A 91 -2.61 17.49 0.86
CA ASN A 91 -3.44 17.03 -0.26
C ASN A 91 -4.03 15.64 0.01
N MET A 92 -3.27 14.74 0.63
CA MET A 92 -3.77 13.45 1.07
C MET A 92 -4.95 13.60 2.04
N GLU A 93 -4.84 14.45 3.06
CA GLU A 93 -5.93 14.71 4.01
C GLU A 93 -7.20 15.24 3.30
N LYS A 94 -7.03 16.15 2.35
CA LYS A 94 -8.15 16.65 1.54
C LYS A 94 -8.76 15.57 0.66
N ALA A 95 -7.91 14.74 0.02
CA ALA A 95 -8.37 13.65 -0.83
C ALA A 95 -9.16 12.61 -0.04
N ILE A 96 -8.70 12.22 1.15
CA ILE A 96 -9.42 11.29 2.04
C ILE A 96 -10.80 11.82 2.38
N ARG A 97 -10.92 13.09 2.78
CA ARG A 97 -12.23 13.70 3.07
C ARG A 97 -13.16 13.69 1.87
N ARG A 98 -12.65 13.97 0.67
CA ARG A 98 -13.45 13.92 -0.57
C ARG A 98 -13.89 12.50 -0.91
N MET A 99 -13.01 11.51 -0.74
CA MET A 99 -13.36 10.10 -0.92
C MET A 99 -14.52 9.68 -0.01
N GLU A 100 -14.51 10.12 1.26
CA GLU A 100 -15.60 9.87 2.22
C GLU A 100 -16.93 10.49 1.78
N LEU A 101 -16.88 11.63 1.08
CA LEU A 101 -18.04 12.33 0.52
C LEU A 101 -18.45 11.84 -0.87
N GLY A 102 -17.69 10.94 -1.48
CA GLY A 102 -17.89 10.50 -2.86
C GLY A 102 -17.52 11.55 -3.91
N GLU A 103 -16.69 12.52 -3.54
CA GLU A 103 -16.23 13.61 -4.41
C GLU A 103 -14.94 13.24 -5.15
N GLY A 104 -14.69 13.86 -6.31
CA GLY A 104 -13.45 13.72 -7.05
C GLY A 104 -12.28 14.43 -6.36
N PHE A 105 -11.07 13.91 -6.54
CA PHE A 105 -9.84 14.50 -5.97
C PHE A 105 -8.67 14.58 -6.96
N ALA A 106 -8.94 14.37 -8.25
CA ALA A 106 -7.89 14.30 -9.28
C ALA A 106 -7.02 15.59 -9.35
N GLU A 107 -7.59 16.76 -9.08
CA GLU A 107 -6.85 18.02 -9.06
C GLU A 107 -5.88 18.17 -7.86
N LEU A 108 -5.97 17.28 -6.86
CA LEU A 108 -5.01 17.21 -5.76
C LEU A 108 -3.77 16.38 -6.10
N LEU A 109 -3.80 15.64 -7.23
CA LEU A 109 -2.66 14.84 -7.72
C LEU A 109 -1.67 15.74 -8.46
N THR A 110 -1.00 16.62 -7.73
CA THR A 110 -0.05 17.58 -8.29
C THR A 110 1.40 17.04 -8.23
N PRO A 111 2.32 17.55 -9.07
CA PRO A 111 3.73 17.10 -9.04
C PRO A 111 4.40 17.24 -7.66
N GLU A 112 3.98 18.21 -6.85
CA GLU A 112 4.53 18.44 -5.51
C GLU A 112 4.28 17.27 -4.53
N LEU A 113 3.29 16.40 -4.84
CA LEU A 113 3.06 15.17 -4.05
C LEU A 113 4.26 14.23 -4.08
N THR A 114 5.01 14.22 -5.17
CA THR A 114 6.09 13.25 -5.38
C THR A 114 7.39 13.63 -4.69
N GLY A 115 7.59 14.90 -4.34
CA GLY A 115 8.84 15.41 -3.80
C GLY A 115 10.01 15.12 -4.75
N GLU A 116 11.03 14.42 -4.24
CA GLU A 116 12.20 13.99 -5.03
C GLU A 116 11.95 12.69 -5.81
N MET A 117 10.80 12.04 -5.61
CA MET A 117 10.44 10.82 -6.31
C MET A 117 10.06 11.14 -7.77
N PRO A 118 10.37 10.25 -8.73
CA PRO A 118 10.02 10.47 -10.15
C PRO A 118 8.51 10.38 -10.42
N GLY A 119 7.71 9.92 -9.47
CA GLY A 119 6.26 9.81 -9.58
C GLY A 119 5.64 9.27 -8.29
N LEU A 120 4.31 9.25 -8.23
CA LEU A 120 3.58 8.66 -7.11
C LEU A 120 3.87 7.15 -7.03
N LEU A 121 4.24 6.71 -5.85
CA LEU A 121 4.53 5.32 -5.53
C LEU A 121 3.26 4.47 -5.67
N THR A 122 3.33 3.38 -6.45
CA THR A 122 2.16 2.54 -6.74
C THR A 122 2.37 1.08 -6.39
N GLY A 123 3.61 0.62 -6.30
CA GLY A 123 3.89 -0.77 -6.01
C GLY A 123 5.33 -0.99 -5.59
N LEU A 124 5.62 -2.22 -5.21
CA LEU A 124 6.94 -2.64 -4.78
C LEU A 124 7.16 -4.09 -5.16
N ILE A 125 8.43 -4.46 -5.30
CA ILE A 125 8.90 -5.83 -5.44
C ILE A 125 10.00 -6.05 -4.42
N ILE A 126 9.81 -7.05 -3.57
CA ILE A 126 10.77 -7.45 -2.53
C ILE A 126 11.45 -8.74 -3.01
N GLY A 127 12.78 -8.77 -2.96
CA GLY A 127 13.55 -9.99 -3.22
C GLY A 127 13.44 -11.00 -2.07
N ASN A 128 14.22 -12.10 -2.15
CA ASN A 128 14.23 -13.14 -1.12
C ASN A 128 14.66 -12.63 0.27
N GLU A 129 15.37 -11.54 0.32
CA GLU A 129 15.69 -10.79 1.54
C GLU A 129 14.93 -9.46 1.48
N SER A 130 14.58 -8.90 2.63
CA SER A 130 13.79 -7.65 2.71
C SER A 130 14.52 -6.43 2.10
N GLN A 131 15.75 -6.63 1.59
CA GLN A 131 16.53 -5.59 0.92
C GLN A 131 17.61 -6.18 -0.01
N PRO A 132 17.93 -5.51 -1.12
CA PRO A 132 17.27 -4.32 -1.65
C PRO A 132 15.85 -4.64 -2.14
N PHE A 133 15.00 -3.65 -2.17
CA PHE A 133 13.70 -3.75 -2.82
C PHE A 133 13.55 -2.67 -3.90
N TYR A 134 12.59 -2.84 -4.78
CA TYR A 134 12.32 -1.90 -5.86
C TYR A 134 10.93 -1.31 -5.71
N VAL A 135 10.81 -0.02 -5.98
CA VAL A 135 9.56 0.73 -5.91
C VAL A 135 9.13 1.13 -7.31
N ALA A 136 7.93 0.71 -7.70
CA ALA A 136 7.25 1.19 -8.89
C ALA A 136 6.50 2.49 -8.60
N ASN A 137 6.41 3.36 -9.61
CA ASN A 137 5.75 4.65 -9.50
C ASN A 137 5.14 5.07 -10.84
N LEU A 138 4.33 6.12 -10.84
CA LEU A 138 3.72 6.70 -12.06
C LEU A 138 4.68 7.64 -12.82
N GLY A 139 5.96 7.59 -12.53
CA GLY A 139 6.99 8.38 -13.21
C GLY A 139 7.79 7.56 -14.21
N THR A 140 9.00 8.04 -14.49
CA THR A 140 9.86 7.56 -15.60
C THR A 140 10.98 6.62 -15.16
N ALA A 141 11.11 6.31 -13.86
CA ALA A 141 12.21 5.53 -13.33
C ALA A 141 11.73 4.49 -12.31
N LEU A 142 12.37 3.32 -12.33
CA LEU A 142 12.28 2.33 -11.25
C LEU A 142 13.28 2.71 -10.16
N ILE A 143 12.83 2.71 -8.91
CA ILE A 143 13.66 3.10 -7.76
C ILE A 143 14.14 1.85 -7.04
N LYS A 144 15.43 1.76 -6.82
CA LYS A 144 16.03 0.76 -5.95
C LYS A 144 16.27 1.37 -4.58
N VAL A 145 15.73 0.74 -3.55
CA VAL A 145 15.93 1.13 -2.14
C VAL A 145 16.87 0.12 -1.49
N SER A 146 17.97 0.64 -0.91
CA SER A 146 18.93 -0.13 -0.15
C SER A 146 19.02 0.39 1.28
N LYS A 147 19.27 -0.50 2.23
CA LYS A 147 19.64 -0.11 3.61
C LYS A 147 21.08 0.44 3.57
N GLU A 148 21.29 1.58 4.19
CA GLU A 148 22.64 2.06 4.48
C GLU A 148 23.30 1.26 5.60
#